data_fa578425e440df73b18679f4951d80b0
#
_entry.id   fa578425e440df73b18679f4951d80b0
#
_cell.length_a   1.000
_cell.length_b   1.000
_cell.length_c   1.000
_cell.angle_alpha   90.00
_cell.angle_beta   90.00
_cell.angle_gamma   90.00
#
_symmetry.space_group_name_H-M   'P 1'
#
loop_
_entity.id
_entity.type
_entity.pdbx_description
1 polymer ?
#
loop_
_entity_poly.entity_id
_entity_poly.type
_entity_poly.pdbx_seq_one_letter_code
_entity_poly.pdbx_strand_id
1 'polypeptide(L)'
;MKSTLITAAAFLGLATAAFAEGDAAAGEKEFRKCKSCHSIVAEDGTAIVKGGRTGPNLYGVVGRTMGSADFKYSSLLAAANAAGLVWDAEGIAAFVADPNGYLAEVTGESGRSKMAKQSTKKAADIVAYLESVSQ
;
A
#
# COMPACT_ATOMS: atom_id res chain seq x y z
N MET A 1 17.74 36.23 -48.67
CA MET A 1 16.85 35.11 -48.34
C MET A 1 17.21 34.62 -46.92
N LYS A 2 16.39 34.94 -45.94
CA LYS A 2 16.62 34.53 -44.53
C LYS A 2 15.72 33.34 -44.25
N SER A 3 16.31 32.14 -44.13
CA SER A 3 15.59 30.93 -43.77
C SER A 3 15.47 30.86 -42.24
N THR A 4 14.25 30.97 -41.74
CA THR A 4 13.93 30.83 -40.32
C THR A 4 13.66 29.36 -40.06
N LEU A 5 14.56 28.69 -39.34
CA LEU A 5 14.35 27.33 -38.82
C LEU A 5 13.46 27.41 -37.58
N ILE A 6 12.24 26.90 -37.69
CA ILE A 6 11.33 26.73 -36.57
C ILE A 6 11.64 25.38 -35.95
N THR A 7 12.24 25.39 -34.79
CA THR A 7 12.48 24.19 -33.99
C THR A 7 11.21 23.87 -33.17
N ALA A 8 10.47 22.85 -33.59
CA ALA A 8 9.34 22.35 -32.85
C ALA A 8 9.86 21.50 -31.64
N ALA A 9 9.74 22.04 -30.47
CA ALA A 9 10.01 21.29 -29.24
C ALA A 9 8.80 20.38 -28.93
N ALA A 10 8.96 19.08 -29.11
CA ALA A 10 7.97 18.09 -28.72
C ALA A 10 8.03 17.90 -27.19
N PHE A 11 7.03 18.41 -26.51
CA PHE A 11 6.82 18.09 -25.10
C PHE A 11 6.27 16.64 -25.00
N LEU A 12 7.13 15.68 -24.67
CA LEU A 12 6.67 14.38 -24.18
C LEU A 12 6.07 14.59 -22.79
N GLY A 13 4.75 14.69 -22.72
CA GLY A 13 4.03 14.63 -21.46
C GLY A 13 4.17 13.22 -20.85
N LEU A 14 4.91 13.07 -19.75
CA LEU A 14 4.82 11.88 -18.92
C LEU A 14 3.40 11.84 -18.34
N ALA A 15 2.57 10.96 -18.88
CA ALA A 15 1.33 10.58 -18.22
C ALA A 15 1.71 9.74 -16.97
N THR A 16 1.84 10.40 -15.82
CA THR A 16 1.82 9.68 -14.53
C THR A 16 0.42 9.12 -14.39
N ALA A 17 0.30 7.79 -14.33
CA ALA A 17 -0.95 7.16 -13.94
C ALA A 17 -1.29 7.67 -12.54
N ALA A 18 -2.23 8.62 -12.45
CA ALA A 18 -2.74 9.09 -11.18
C ALA A 18 -3.58 7.95 -10.60
N PHE A 19 -3.07 7.27 -9.57
CA PHE A 19 -3.91 6.50 -8.67
C PHE A 19 -4.97 7.47 -8.14
N ALA A 20 -6.26 7.11 -8.24
CA ALA A 20 -7.33 7.97 -7.79
C ALA A 20 -7.11 8.26 -6.31
N GLU A 21 -6.89 9.52 -5.96
CA GLU A 21 -6.75 9.94 -4.56
C GLU A 21 -7.99 9.50 -3.80
N GLY A 22 -7.78 8.68 -2.74
CA GLY A 22 -8.84 8.24 -1.86
C GLY A 22 -9.25 9.34 -0.88
N ASP A 23 -10.42 9.18 -0.29
CA ASP A 23 -10.92 10.03 0.79
C ASP A 23 -10.49 9.45 2.14
N ALA A 24 -9.58 10.12 2.85
CA ALA A 24 -9.07 9.67 4.15
C ALA A 24 -10.18 9.56 5.21
N ALA A 25 -11.19 10.43 5.20
CA ALA A 25 -12.30 10.34 6.15
C ALA A 25 -13.21 9.14 5.88
N ALA A 26 -13.41 8.80 4.60
CA ALA A 26 -14.09 7.56 4.21
C ALA A 26 -13.24 6.33 4.56
N GLY A 27 -11.92 6.43 4.36
CA GLY A 27 -10.94 5.40 4.70
C GLY A 27 -10.90 5.09 6.19
N GLU A 28 -10.96 6.09 7.06
CA GLU A 28 -11.06 5.91 8.51
C GLU A 28 -12.28 5.07 8.91
N LYS A 29 -13.42 5.35 8.30
CA LYS A 29 -14.65 4.58 8.55
C LYS A 29 -14.51 3.14 8.06
N GLU A 30 -13.93 2.95 6.88
CA GLU A 30 -13.71 1.62 6.29
C GLU A 30 -12.67 0.81 7.05
N PHE A 31 -11.64 1.47 7.61
CA PHE A 31 -10.58 0.87 8.41
C PHE A 31 -11.09 0.13 9.66
N ARG A 32 -12.31 0.42 10.10
CA ARG A 32 -12.94 -0.31 11.21
C ARG A 32 -12.95 -1.82 10.98
N LYS A 33 -13.02 -2.27 9.75
CA LYS A 33 -12.94 -3.70 9.38
C LYS A 33 -11.53 -4.27 9.58
N CYS A 34 -10.51 -3.44 9.50
CA CYS A 34 -9.11 -3.82 9.64
C CYS A 34 -8.67 -3.92 11.10
N LYS A 35 -9.38 -3.22 12.00
CA LYS A 35 -9.06 -3.16 13.44
C LYS A 35 -9.12 -4.50 14.17
N SER A 36 -9.83 -5.48 13.65
CA SER A 36 -9.87 -6.81 14.29
C SER A 36 -8.49 -7.47 14.29
N CYS A 37 -7.64 -7.14 13.31
CA CYS A 37 -6.33 -7.73 13.13
C CYS A 37 -5.18 -6.73 13.26
N HIS A 38 -5.39 -5.46 12.91
CA HIS A 38 -4.36 -4.44 12.82
C HIS A 38 -4.53 -3.31 13.83
N SER A 39 -3.43 -2.80 14.32
CA SER A 39 -3.33 -1.53 15.03
C SER A 39 -2.53 -0.52 14.21
N ILE A 40 -2.62 0.75 14.56
CA ILE A 40 -1.76 1.81 14.07
C ILE A 40 -1.11 2.45 15.29
N VAL A 41 0.17 2.18 15.47
CA VAL A 41 0.97 2.65 16.61
C VAL A 41 2.18 3.38 16.06
N ALA A 42 2.31 4.65 16.41
CA ALA A 42 3.43 5.49 16.01
C ALA A 42 4.75 5.03 16.65
N GLU A 43 5.87 5.52 16.15
CA GLU A 43 7.22 5.15 16.61
C GLU A 43 7.45 5.49 18.08
N ASP A 44 6.81 6.53 18.61
CA ASP A 44 6.86 6.92 20.01
C ASP A 44 5.98 6.06 20.94
N GLY A 45 5.30 5.07 20.38
CA GLY A 45 4.38 4.19 21.11
C GLY A 45 2.95 4.71 21.22
N THR A 46 2.63 5.87 20.65
CA THR A 46 1.27 6.42 20.64
C THR A 46 0.36 5.55 19.81
N ALA A 47 -0.68 4.98 20.41
CA ALA A 47 -1.69 4.20 19.71
C ALA A 47 -2.73 5.11 19.05
N ILE A 48 -2.60 5.33 17.75
CA ILE A 48 -3.58 6.08 16.92
C ILE A 48 -4.84 5.24 16.76
N VAL A 49 -4.67 3.96 16.45
CA VAL A 49 -5.77 2.98 16.42
C VAL A 49 -5.38 1.78 17.27
N LYS A 50 -6.12 1.56 18.34
CA LYS A 50 -6.03 0.34 19.15
C LYS A 50 -6.79 -0.76 18.44
N GLY A 51 -6.08 -1.75 17.95
CA GLY A 51 -6.63 -2.90 17.23
C GLY A 51 -6.00 -4.22 17.66
N GLY A 52 -6.26 -5.27 16.87
CA GLY A 52 -5.68 -6.59 17.09
C GLY A 52 -4.17 -6.65 16.77
N ARG A 53 -3.60 -7.82 17.07
CA ARG A 53 -2.18 -8.14 16.83
C ARG A 53 -1.98 -9.36 15.94
N THR A 54 -3.04 -9.84 15.32
CA THR A 54 -2.97 -10.96 14.37
C THR A 54 -2.49 -10.53 12.97
N GLY A 55 -2.41 -9.22 12.74
CA GLY A 55 -1.73 -8.58 11.63
C GLY A 55 -0.66 -7.60 12.12
N PRO A 56 0.26 -7.16 11.23
CA PRO A 56 1.30 -6.21 11.60
C PRO A 56 0.74 -4.80 11.88
N ASN A 57 1.51 -4.00 12.63
CA ASN A 57 1.27 -2.57 12.78
C ASN A 57 1.33 -1.88 11.41
N LEU A 58 0.34 -1.06 11.09
CA LEU A 58 0.22 -0.38 9.79
C LEU A 58 0.72 1.07 9.79
N TYR A 59 1.28 1.57 10.90
CA TYR A 59 1.90 2.90 10.89
C TYR A 59 3.04 2.96 9.88
N GLY A 60 3.01 3.95 8.98
CA GLY A 60 4.06 4.13 7.97
C GLY A 60 4.11 3.02 6.90
N VAL A 61 3.04 2.27 6.69
CA VAL A 61 3.05 1.13 5.75
C VAL A 61 3.25 1.56 4.30
N VAL A 62 2.72 2.71 3.89
CA VAL A 62 2.97 3.25 2.54
C VAL A 62 4.43 3.70 2.44
N GLY A 63 5.17 3.16 1.48
CA GLY A 63 6.61 3.39 1.32
C GLY A 63 7.52 2.48 2.16
N ARG A 64 6.95 1.61 2.99
CA ARG A 64 7.71 0.65 3.80
C ARG A 64 8.06 -0.60 3.01
N THR A 65 9.23 -1.17 3.25
CA THR A 65 9.59 -2.47 2.68
C THR A 65 8.58 -3.53 3.13
N MET A 66 8.12 -4.34 2.19
CA MET A 66 7.18 -5.43 2.47
C MET A 66 7.78 -6.39 3.49
N GLY A 67 6.98 -6.85 4.44
CA GLY A 67 7.42 -7.82 5.44
C GLY A 67 8.49 -7.33 6.42
N SER A 68 8.65 -6.01 6.62
CA SER A 68 9.71 -5.44 7.47
C SER A 68 9.28 -5.05 8.88
N ALA A 69 8.00 -5.03 9.21
CA ALA A 69 7.57 -4.78 10.58
C ALA A 69 7.89 -5.95 11.51
N ASP A 70 7.88 -5.71 12.82
CA ASP A 70 8.04 -6.78 13.82
C ASP A 70 6.78 -7.67 13.86
N PHE A 71 6.78 -8.66 12.98
CA PHE A 71 5.66 -9.59 12.80
C PHE A 71 6.13 -10.89 12.12
N LYS A 72 5.50 -12.00 12.45
CA LYS A 72 5.78 -13.29 11.79
C LYS A 72 4.99 -13.42 10.49
N TYR A 73 5.59 -13.06 9.40
CA TYR A 73 5.00 -13.05 8.05
C TYR A 73 4.80 -14.44 7.45
N SER A 74 4.02 -14.50 6.35
CA SER A 74 3.95 -15.66 5.46
C SER A 74 5.21 -15.79 4.63
N SER A 75 5.43 -16.98 4.04
CA SER A 75 6.55 -17.21 3.11
C SER A 75 6.53 -16.23 1.91
N LEU A 76 5.34 -15.91 1.38
CA LEU A 76 5.19 -14.95 0.28
C LEU A 76 5.65 -13.54 0.67
N LEU A 77 5.28 -13.06 1.86
CA LEU A 77 5.75 -11.75 2.33
C LEU A 77 7.23 -11.77 2.72
N ALA A 78 7.74 -12.88 3.20
CA ALA A 78 9.17 -13.06 3.42
C ALA A 78 9.96 -13.02 2.10
N ALA A 79 9.44 -13.61 1.02
CA ALA A 79 10.02 -13.51 -0.30
C ALA A 79 10.00 -12.09 -0.85
N ALA A 80 8.89 -11.38 -0.67
CA ALA A 80 8.79 -9.96 -1.05
C ALA A 80 9.80 -9.09 -0.29
N ASN A 81 10.00 -9.35 1.00
CA ASN A 81 11.02 -8.70 1.82
C ASN A 81 12.43 -8.96 1.30
N ALA A 82 12.76 -10.23 1.02
CA ALA A 82 14.07 -10.63 0.49
C ALA A 82 14.35 -9.98 -0.88
N ALA A 83 13.33 -9.75 -1.68
CA ALA A 83 13.43 -9.04 -2.96
C ALA A 83 13.48 -7.51 -2.81
N GLY A 84 13.36 -6.97 -1.61
CA GLY A 84 13.39 -5.53 -1.34
C GLY A 84 12.17 -4.78 -1.86
N LEU A 85 11.04 -5.46 -2.05
CA LEU A 85 9.81 -4.84 -2.55
C LEU A 85 9.23 -3.87 -1.52
N VAL A 86 8.66 -2.78 -2.01
CA VAL A 86 8.13 -1.68 -1.20
C VAL A 86 6.62 -1.55 -1.42
N TRP A 87 5.88 -1.27 -0.36
CA TRP A 87 4.47 -0.98 -0.44
C TRP A 87 4.22 0.39 -1.05
N ASP A 88 3.61 0.45 -2.20
CA ASP A 88 3.00 1.66 -2.75
C ASP A 88 1.46 1.62 -2.59
N ALA A 89 0.82 2.72 -2.90
CA ALA A 89 -0.63 2.86 -2.74
C ALA A 89 -1.43 1.84 -3.57
N GLU A 90 -1.02 1.63 -4.82
CA GLU A 90 -1.67 0.67 -5.73
C GLU A 90 -1.46 -0.77 -5.25
N GLY A 91 -0.24 -1.09 -4.83
CA GLY A 91 0.11 -2.41 -4.30
C GLY A 91 -0.67 -2.76 -3.05
N ILE A 92 -0.84 -1.82 -2.11
CA ILE A 92 -1.68 -2.03 -0.92
C ILE A 92 -3.14 -2.29 -1.32
N ALA A 93 -3.69 -1.48 -2.24
CA ALA A 93 -5.06 -1.66 -2.70
C ALA A 93 -5.27 -3.02 -3.38
N ALA A 94 -4.33 -3.44 -4.24
CA ALA A 94 -4.35 -4.74 -4.89
C ALA A 94 -4.21 -5.90 -3.88
N PHE A 95 -3.31 -5.77 -2.91
CA PHE A 95 -3.11 -6.74 -1.84
C PHE A 95 -4.36 -6.93 -0.98
N VAL A 96 -5.02 -5.85 -0.59
CA VAL A 96 -6.26 -5.90 0.20
C VAL A 96 -7.36 -6.66 -0.55
N ALA A 97 -7.46 -6.47 -1.87
CA ALA A 97 -8.46 -7.13 -2.71
C ALA A 97 -8.15 -8.61 -2.96
N ASP A 98 -6.89 -8.96 -3.18
CA ASP A 98 -6.44 -10.34 -3.40
C ASP A 98 -5.00 -10.54 -2.90
N PRO A 99 -4.80 -10.83 -1.62
CA PRO A 99 -3.46 -10.98 -1.05
C PRO A 99 -2.62 -12.06 -1.69
N ASN A 100 -3.22 -13.20 -2.04
CA ASN A 100 -2.49 -14.31 -2.64
C ASN A 100 -2.08 -14.00 -4.08
N GLY A 101 -3.03 -13.51 -4.89
CA GLY A 101 -2.78 -13.18 -6.30
C GLY A 101 -1.75 -12.07 -6.43
N TYR A 102 -1.89 -11.00 -5.67
CA TYR A 102 -0.93 -9.89 -5.69
C TYR A 102 0.50 -10.33 -5.31
N LEU A 103 0.64 -11.07 -4.20
CA LEU A 103 1.98 -11.51 -3.77
C LEU A 103 2.59 -12.52 -4.72
N ALA A 104 1.80 -13.41 -5.30
CA ALA A 104 2.30 -14.35 -6.32
C ALA A 104 2.79 -13.61 -7.57
N GLU A 105 2.08 -12.56 -7.99
CA GLU A 105 2.47 -11.73 -9.14
C GLU A 105 3.79 -11.00 -8.89
N VAL A 106 3.92 -10.31 -7.77
CA VAL A 106 5.10 -9.47 -7.51
C VAL A 106 6.34 -10.26 -7.07
N THR A 107 6.18 -11.46 -6.52
CA THR A 107 7.31 -12.29 -6.08
C THR A 107 7.68 -13.39 -7.07
N GLY A 108 6.77 -13.79 -7.95
CA GLY A 108 6.91 -14.98 -8.78
C GLY A 108 6.83 -16.31 -8.01
N GLU A 109 6.49 -16.26 -6.72
CA GLU A 109 6.42 -17.41 -5.83
C GLU A 109 4.97 -17.90 -5.65
N SER A 110 4.81 -19.14 -5.26
CA SER A 110 3.52 -19.69 -4.88
C SER A 110 3.41 -19.83 -3.37
N GLY A 111 2.21 -19.67 -2.83
CA GLY A 111 1.98 -19.78 -1.39
C GLY A 111 0.67 -19.14 -0.96
N ARG A 112 0.55 -18.91 0.33
CA ARG A 112 -0.63 -18.28 0.92
C ARG A 112 -0.23 -17.11 1.81
N SER A 113 -0.91 -15.99 1.66
CA SER A 113 -0.89 -14.91 2.63
C SER A 113 -1.58 -15.33 3.93
N LYS A 114 -1.13 -14.80 5.05
CA LYS A 114 -1.86 -14.92 6.33
C LYS A 114 -3.08 -13.99 6.39
N MET A 115 -3.09 -12.92 5.60
CA MET A 115 -4.23 -12.03 5.49
C MET A 115 -5.22 -12.59 4.48
N ALA A 116 -6.50 -12.67 4.85
CA ALA A 116 -7.57 -12.99 3.94
C ALA A 116 -7.94 -11.78 3.06
N LYS A 117 -8.44 -12.06 1.85
CA LYS A 117 -8.97 -10.99 0.97
C LYS A 117 -10.09 -10.23 1.65
N GLN A 118 -10.17 -8.94 1.40
CA GLN A 118 -11.17 -8.06 1.95
C GLN A 118 -12.16 -7.63 0.87
N SER A 119 -13.45 -7.79 1.15
CA SER A 119 -14.51 -7.30 0.26
C SER A 119 -14.71 -5.80 0.50
N THR A 120 -13.87 -4.99 -0.12
CA THR A 120 -14.04 -3.54 -0.09
C THR A 120 -13.84 -2.93 -1.48
N LYS A 121 -14.67 -1.95 -1.81
CA LYS A 121 -14.49 -1.08 -2.99
C LYS A 121 -13.75 0.23 -2.63
N LYS A 122 -13.32 0.36 -1.38
CA LYS A 122 -12.72 1.57 -0.80
C LYS A 122 -11.26 1.38 -0.41
N ALA A 123 -10.55 0.52 -1.11
CA ALA A 123 -9.14 0.28 -0.83
C ALA A 123 -8.29 1.56 -0.97
N ALA A 124 -8.56 2.40 -1.98
CA ALA A 124 -7.90 3.69 -2.15
C ALA A 124 -8.16 4.65 -0.97
N ASP A 125 -9.40 4.67 -0.44
CA ASP A 125 -9.74 5.48 0.74
C ASP A 125 -8.98 4.99 1.98
N ILE A 126 -8.87 3.67 2.17
CA ILE A 126 -8.08 3.08 3.27
C ILE A 126 -6.62 3.50 3.15
N VAL A 127 -6.04 3.46 1.96
CA VAL A 127 -4.65 3.91 1.72
C VAL A 127 -4.49 5.38 2.07
N ALA A 128 -5.40 6.25 1.61
CA ALA A 128 -5.37 7.68 1.93
C ALA A 128 -5.44 7.93 3.45
N TYR A 129 -6.25 7.16 4.16
CA TYR A 129 -6.29 7.21 5.62
C TYR A 129 -4.97 6.80 6.26
N LEU A 130 -4.37 5.68 5.82
CA LEU A 130 -3.08 5.21 6.34
C LEU A 130 -1.95 6.23 6.11
N GLU A 131 -1.94 6.90 4.97
CA GLU A 131 -1.00 7.99 4.69
C GLU A 131 -1.23 9.18 5.63
N SER A 132 -2.48 9.56 5.85
CA SER A 132 -2.85 10.73 6.67
C SER A 132 -2.45 10.59 8.15
N VAL A 133 -2.43 9.39 8.69
CA VAL A 133 -2.10 9.13 10.11
C VAL A 133 -0.62 8.82 10.36
N SER A 134 0.18 8.73 9.32
CA SER A 134 1.60 8.35 9.37
C SER A 134 2.55 9.50 8.98
N GLN A 135 2.07 10.73 9.10
CA GLN A 135 2.84 11.95 8.83
C GLN A 135 3.47 12.54 10.10
#